data_4ef89f21dc8df6c07cf762a6fdb51762
#
_entry.id   4ef89f21dc8df6c07cf762a6fdb51762
#
_cell.length_a   1.000
_cell.length_b   1.000
_cell.length_c   1.000
_cell.angle_alpha   90.00
_cell.angle_beta   90.00
_cell.angle_gamma   90.00
#
_symmetry.space_group_name_H-M   'P 1'
#
loop_
_entity.id
_entity.type
_entity.pdbx_description
1 polymer ?
#
loop_
_entity_poly.entity_id
_entity_poly.type
_entity_poly.pdbx_seq_one_letter_code
_entity_poly.pdbx_strand_id
1 'polypeptide(L)'
;LHLVLKYGTSIFVIENFGDKATEKLWNGERTRFPSGLIQRAIDKLNMLSSAHTLEDLRIPPSNRLEALKGKRVGQHSIRINDQWRLCFRWVGGNAHEVEITDCH
;
A
#
# COMPACT_ATOMS: atom_id res chain seq x y z
N LEU A 1 -9.72 -4.60 7.86
CA LEU A 1 -10.89 -3.92 8.38
C LEU A 1 -10.59 -2.46 8.65
N HIS A 2 -11.39 -1.60 8.08
CA HIS A 2 -11.22 -0.17 8.23
C HIS A 2 -11.96 0.33 9.45
N LEU A 3 -11.27 1.14 10.24
CA LEU A 3 -11.92 1.84 11.33
C LEU A 3 -12.01 3.31 10.97
N VAL A 4 -13.23 3.83 11.09
CA VAL A 4 -13.47 5.26 10.95
C VAL A 4 -13.94 5.75 12.30
N LEU A 5 -13.33 6.82 12.79
CA LEU A 5 -13.72 7.38 14.05
C LEU A 5 -15.12 7.97 13.94
N LYS A 6 -15.80 8.04 15.10
CA LYS A 6 -17.15 8.58 15.21
C LYS A 6 -17.39 9.86 14.43
N TYR A 7 -16.37 10.66 14.28
CA TYR A 7 -16.48 11.97 13.65
C TYR A 7 -15.95 11.98 12.23
N GLY A 8 -15.87 10.81 11.62
CA GLY A 8 -15.47 10.70 10.23
C GLY A 8 -13.99 10.74 9.95
N THR A 9 -13.18 10.85 11.00
CA THR A 9 -11.73 10.87 10.82
C THR A 9 -11.20 9.45 10.79
N SER A 10 -10.57 9.07 9.68
CA SER A 10 -9.93 7.76 9.56
C SER A 10 -8.67 7.73 10.42
N ILE A 11 -8.45 6.61 11.11
CA ILE A 11 -7.21 6.37 11.83
C ILE A 11 -6.15 5.76 10.91
N PHE A 12 -6.54 5.41 9.68
CA PHE A 12 -5.63 4.84 8.70
C PHE A 12 -5.29 5.85 7.62
N VAL A 13 -4.08 5.74 7.10
CA VAL A 13 -3.53 6.66 6.10
C VAL A 13 -4.04 6.36 4.69
N ILE A 14 -4.46 5.11 4.44
CA ILE A 14 -4.92 4.72 3.10
C ILE A 14 -6.30 5.33 2.81
N GLU A 15 -6.36 6.18 1.79
CA GLU A 15 -7.60 6.85 1.41
C GLU A 15 -8.40 6.07 0.38
N ASN A 16 -7.71 5.49 -0.60
CA ASN A 16 -8.39 4.72 -1.65
C ASN A 16 -7.41 3.76 -2.32
N PHE A 17 -7.94 2.90 -3.16
CA PHE A 17 -7.18 1.85 -3.83
C PHE A 17 -7.20 2.05 -5.34
N GLY A 18 -6.13 1.63 -5.99
CA GLY A 18 -5.99 1.71 -7.43
C GLY A 18 -6.67 0.56 -8.16
N ASP A 19 -6.98 -0.53 -7.44
CA ASP A 19 -7.69 -1.65 -8.05
C ASP A 19 -8.53 -2.41 -7.02
N LYS A 20 -9.46 -3.21 -7.52
CA LYS A 20 -10.39 -3.98 -6.69
C LYS A 20 -9.70 -5.10 -5.92
N ALA A 21 -8.71 -5.73 -6.52
CA ALA A 21 -8.04 -6.87 -5.89
C ALA A 21 -7.31 -6.45 -4.61
N THR A 22 -6.62 -5.31 -4.65
CA THR A 22 -5.94 -4.78 -3.48
C THR A 22 -6.94 -4.36 -2.40
N GLU A 23 -8.03 -3.72 -2.81
CA GLU A 23 -9.08 -3.31 -1.89
C GLU A 23 -9.69 -4.52 -1.19
N LYS A 24 -9.99 -5.58 -1.94
CA LYS A 24 -10.55 -6.80 -1.38
C LYS A 24 -9.61 -7.43 -0.37
N LEU A 25 -8.32 -7.45 -0.69
CA LEU A 25 -7.34 -8.00 0.23
C LEU A 25 -7.34 -7.20 1.54
N TRP A 26 -7.35 -5.89 1.45
CA TRP A 26 -7.37 -5.01 2.62
C TRP A 26 -8.62 -5.24 3.48
N ASN A 27 -9.75 -5.52 2.84
CA ASN A 27 -11.01 -5.75 3.51
C ASN A 27 -11.19 -7.18 4.04
N GLY A 28 -10.18 -8.03 3.85
CA GLY A 28 -10.25 -9.41 4.32
C GLY A 28 -11.06 -10.33 3.42
N GLU A 29 -11.33 -9.89 2.19
CA GLU A 29 -12.10 -10.68 1.23
C GLU A 29 -11.19 -11.56 0.39
N ARG A 30 -11.78 -12.58 -0.24
CA ARG A 30 -11.05 -13.47 -1.13
C ARG A 30 -10.51 -12.69 -2.34
N THR A 31 -9.26 -12.95 -2.70
CA THR A 31 -8.61 -12.31 -3.84
C THR A 31 -7.97 -13.33 -4.75
N ARG A 32 -7.55 -12.85 -5.94
CA ARG A 32 -6.87 -13.68 -6.93
C ARG A 32 -5.35 -13.70 -6.76
N PHE A 33 -4.82 -13.00 -5.77
CA PHE A 33 -3.36 -12.99 -5.56
C PHE A 33 -2.86 -14.37 -5.11
N PRO A 34 -1.64 -14.75 -5.49
CA PRO A 34 -1.06 -16.00 -5.02
C PRO A 34 -1.08 -16.10 -3.50
N SER A 35 -1.40 -17.28 -2.98
CA SER A 35 -1.53 -17.45 -1.53
C SER A 35 -0.25 -17.09 -0.78
N GLY A 36 0.92 -17.37 -1.37
CA GLY A 36 2.20 -17.05 -0.74
C GLY A 36 2.48 -15.56 -0.64
N LEU A 37 1.73 -14.74 -1.39
CA LEU A 37 1.89 -13.29 -1.38
C LEU A 37 1.04 -12.63 -0.29
N ILE A 38 -0.07 -13.24 0.06
CA ILE A 38 -1.14 -12.60 0.85
C ILE A 38 -0.62 -12.00 2.17
N GLN A 39 0.05 -12.80 3.00
CA GLN A 39 0.48 -12.32 4.30
C GLN A 39 1.50 -11.18 4.18
N ARG A 40 2.45 -11.31 3.27
CA ARG A 40 3.44 -10.26 3.05
C ARG A 40 2.81 -8.97 2.55
N ALA A 41 1.81 -9.09 1.67
CA ALA A 41 1.09 -7.93 1.17
C ALA A 41 0.31 -7.25 2.29
N ILE A 42 -0.35 -8.03 3.15
CA ILE A 42 -1.06 -7.48 4.30
C ILE A 42 -0.10 -6.75 5.23
N ASP A 43 1.06 -7.33 5.49
CA ASP A 43 2.07 -6.70 6.35
C ASP A 43 2.49 -5.34 5.79
N LYS A 44 2.69 -5.25 4.47
CA LYS A 44 3.09 -3.98 3.86
C LYS A 44 1.95 -2.97 3.82
N LEU A 45 0.72 -3.43 3.61
CA LEU A 45 -0.45 -2.56 3.68
C LEU A 45 -0.62 -1.97 5.09
N ASN A 46 -0.42 -2.80 6.12
CA ASN A 46 -0.47 -2.32 7.49
C ASN A 46 0.64 -1.30 7.78
N MET A 47 1.81 -1.56 7.26
CA MET A 47 2.93 -0.65 7.40
C MET A 47 2.63 0.71 6.75
N LEU A 48 2.07 0.68 5.55
CA LEU A 48 1.66 1.88 4.84
C LEU A 48 0.58 2.63 5.61
N SER A 49 -0.42 1.91 6.12
CA SER A 49 -1.55 2.52 6.83
C SER A 49 -1.13 3.18 8.14
N SER A 50 0.02 2.78 8.69
CA SER A 50 0.51 3.31 9.97
C SER A 50 1.54 4.42 9.80
N ALA A 51 1.96 4.72 8.57
CA ALA A 51 3.01 5.70 8.32
C ALA A 51 2.49 7.12 8.57
N HIS A 52 3.28 7.92 9.26
CA HIS A 52 2.97 9.33 9.47
C HIS A 52 3.57 10.19 8.36
N THR A 53 4.71 9.76 7.85
CA THR A 53 5.40 10.45 6.75
C THR A 53 5.86 9.42 5.73
N LEU A 54 6.11 9.88 4.52
CA LEU A 54 6.65 9.02 3.47
C LEU A 54 7.98 8.41 3.91
N GLU A 55 8.79 9.18 4.63
CA GLU A 55 10.11 8.72 5.09
C GLU A 55 10.04 7.56 6.06
N ASP A 56 8.94 7.41 6.80
CA ASP A 56 8.75 6.28 7.69
C ASP A 56 8.86 4.95 6.94
N LEU A 57 8.53 4.96 5.65
CA LEU A 57 8.54 3.74 4.83
C LEU A 57 9.93 3.34 4.36
N ARG A 58 10.96 4.10 4.72
CA ARG A 58 12.35 3.70 4.46
C ARG A 58 12.81 2.62 5.44
N ILE A 59 12.04 2.38 6.48
CA ILE A 59 12.35 1.38 7.50
C ILE A 59 11.27 0.31 7.48
N PRO A 60 11.62 -0.96 7.34
CA PRO A 60 12.98 -1.49 7.18
C PRO A 60 13.57 -1.17 5.80
N PRO A 61 14.89 -1.15 5.67
CA PRO A 61 15.53 -0.87 4.36
C PRO A 61 15.10 -1.83 3.25
N SER A 62 14.66 -3.04 3.62
CA SER A 62 14.17 -4.02 2.66
C SER A 62 12.91 -3.57 1.93
N ASN A 63 12.23 -2.54 2.42
CA ASN A 63 11.09 -1.94 1.72
C ASN A 63 11.51 -1.32 0.39
N ARG A 64 12.74 -0.87 0.29
CA ARG A 64 13.26 -0.21 -0.92
C ARG A 64 12.29 0.84 -1.43
N LEU A 65 11.95 1.78 -0.57
CA LEU A 65 11.09 2.91 -0.95
C LEU A 65 11.72 3.65 -2.12
N GLU A 66 10.95 3.83 -3.18
CA GLU A 66 11.45 4.56 -4.35
C GLU A 66 10.34 5.33 -5.06
N ALA A 67 10.74 6.44 -5.66
CA ALA A 67 9.87 7.23 -6.52
C ALA A 67 9.82 6.55 -7.89
N LEU A 68 8.63 6.42 -8.45
CA LEU A 68 8.45 5.74 -9.73
C LEU A 68 8.55 6.71 -10.90
N LYS A 69 8.80 6.16 -12.08
CA LYS A 69 9.00 6.93 -13.31
C LYS A 69 8.02 6.46 -14.38
N GLY A 70 8.10 7.10 -15.56
CA GLY A 70 7.28 6.72 -16.70
C GLY A 70 5.81 6.91 -16.41
N LYS A 71 5.03 5.90 -16.70
CA LYS A 71 3.57 5.98 -16.54
C LYS A 71 3.12 6.13 -15.09
N ARG A 72 4.01 5.83 -14.15
CA ARG A 72 3.71 5.92 -12.73
C ARG A 72 4.39 7.10 -12.05
N VAL A 73 4.87 8.07 -12.82
CA VAL A 73 5.49 9.26 -12.25
C VAL A 73 4.54 9.92 -11.24
N GLY A 74 5.07 10.32 -10.10
CA GLY A 74 4.26 10.86 -9.01
C GLY A 74 3.84 9.82 -7.99
N GLN A 75 4.11 8.55 -8.27
CA GLN A 75 3.87 7.47 -7.32
C GLN A 75 5.18 7.04 -6.66
N HIS A 76 5.02 6.35 -5.54
CA HIS A 76 6.13 5.67 -4.83
C HIS A 76 5.78 4.22 -4.70
N SER A 77 6.78 3.39 -4.40
CA SER A 77 6.51 2.00 -4.11
C SER A 77 7.38 1.49 -2.98
N ILE A 78 6.88 0.46 -2.30
CA ILE A 78 7.67 -0.33 -1.36
C ILE A 78 7.61 -1.79 -1.82
N ARG A 79 8.69 -2.52 -1.56
CA ARG A 79 8.85 -3.90 -2.01
C ARG A 79 8.06 -4.85 -1.12
N ILE A 80 7.29 -5.75 -1.74
CA ILE A 80 6.63 -6.84 -1.02
C ILE A 80 7.54 -8.07 -1.06
N ASN A 81 7.98 -8.44 -2.26
CA ASN A 81 8.94 -9.53 -2.47
C ASN A 81 9.68 -9.27 -3.79
N ASP A 82 10.38 -10.27 -4.32
CA ASP A 82 11.16 -10.09 -5.55
C ASP A 82 10.33 -9.71 -6.75
N GLN A 83 9.06 -10.09 -6.76
CA GLN A 83 8.16 -9.88 -7.90
C GLN A 83 7.17 -8.75 -7.70
N TRP A 84 6.70 -8.57 -6.50
CA TRP A 84 5.56 -7.69 -6.23
C TRP A 84 5.94 -6.47 -5.42
N ARG A 85 5.32 -5.34 -5.77
CA ARG A 85 5.50 -4.08 -5.04
C ARG A 85 4.15 -3.47 -4.72
N LEU A 86 4.12 -2.64 -3.69
CA LEU A 86 2.94 -1.86 -3.31
C LEU A 86 3.17 -0.44 -3.80
N CYS A 87 2.34 0.00 -4.74
CA CYS A 87 2.45 1.32 -5.35
C CYS A 87 1.37 2.25 -4.82
N PHE A 88 1.68 3.53 -4.68
CA PHE A 88 0.74 4.49 -4.13
C PHE A 88 1.18 5.92 -4.43
N ARG A 89 0.24 6.86 -4.34
CA ARG A 89 0.54 8.30 -4.31
C ARG A 89 0.50 8.78 -2.88
N TRP A 90 1.47 9.57 -2.49
CA TRP A 90 1.50 10.13 -1.15
C TRP A 90 1.14 11.61 -1.24
N VAL A 91 -0.02 11.99 -0.69
CA VAL A 91 -0.54 13.35 -0.78
C VAL A 91 -1.08 13.77 0.58
N GLY A 92 -0.54 14.85 1.13
CA GLY A 92 -1.04 15.40 2.37
C GLY A 92 -1.00 14.44 3.55
N GLY A 93 0.01 13.56 3.58
CA GLY A 93 0.14 12.60 4.66
C GLY A 93 -0.72 11.34 4.47
N ASN A 94 -1.33 11.18 3.30
CA ASN A 94 -2.20 10.03 3.02
C ASN A 94 -1.76 9.30 1.76
N ALA A 95 -2.09 8.01 1.69
CA ALA A 95 -1.79 7.17 0.55
C ALA A 95 -3.04 7.00 -0.32
N HIS A 96 -2.89 7.28 -1.60
CA HIS A 96 -3.96 7.21 -2.59
C HIS A 96 -3.62 6.21 -3.68
N GLU A 97 -4.64 5.66 -4.31
CA GLU A 97 -4.48 4.74 -5.44
C GLU A 97 -3.56 3.57 -5.10
N VAL A 98 -3.74 3.04 -3.90
CA VAL A 98 -2.89 1.96 -3.39
C VAL A 98 -3.14 0.69 -4.20
N GLU A 99 -2.07 0.10 -4.73
CA GLU A 99 -2.19 -1.00 -5.67
C GLU A 99 -1.02 -1.96 -5.55
N ILE A 100 -1.33 -3.26 -5.49
CA ILE A 100 -0.31 -4.30 -5.52
C ILE A 100 -0.03 -4.61 -6.99
N THR A 101 1.23 -4.43 -7.41
CA THR A 101 1.61 -4.61 -8.81
C THR A 101 2.76 -5.58 -8.96
N ASP A 102 2.73 -6.29 -10.09
CA ASP A 102 3.83 -7.14 -10.52
C ASP A 102 4.87 -6.24 -11.17
N CYS A 103 6.12 -6.36 -10.74
CA CYS A 103 7.21 -5.47 -11.17
C CYS A 103 7.92 -5.92 -12.44
N HIS A 104 7.46 -6.97 -13.04
CA HIS A 104 8.11 -7.48 -14.25
C HIS A 104 7.61 -6.81 -15.51
#